data_12d51803613e74928ab8c9f83b923c78
#
_entry.id   12d51803613e74928ab8c9f83b923c78
#
_cell.length_a   1.000
_cell.length_b   1.000
_cell.length_c   1.000
_cell.angle_alpha   90.00
_cell.angle_beta   90.00
_cell.angle_gamma   90.00
#
_symmetry.space_group_name_H-M   'P 1'
#
loop_
_entity.id
_entity.type
_entity.pdbx_description
1 polymer ?
#
loop_
_entity_poly.entity_id
_entity_poly.type
_entity_poly.pdbx_seq_one_letter_code
_entity_poly.pdbx_strand_id
1 'polypeptide(L)'
;MASPSDNFRTFTVVADDDGIRLDRWFKRHLPEVSFNIVSRWARTGLLRIDDKRVEPGDRVATGQVLRVPPAEAAPAEGPDGRALRSAEPLTDEEARYVQDMVLARGKDWIMLNKPPGLATQGGTNTVQHLDRLLEALADEQGQRPKLVHRLDKDTSGVLLVARTARAAGHFAKVFAGRTARKVYWALVVGWPSTPEGVIDAPLAKQPGSGGEKMQVDEKDGLPARTRYRQIDRAGARATWVELQPMTGRTHQLRAHMAAIGHPIVGDAKYGGAAAFLTGGISRKMHLHARRLRIDGTDGKAIDHMAELPTHFAETLATLGFEQLAGDMLPLDNPDPAKSLETKVKRIAAAAKTARKARKGERRSRGAPTDLPPPKKRALKPGEKPRGSAPGKALANKAGANKAGANKAGANKALANRRPQPRKK
;
A
#
# COMPACT_ATOMS: atom_id res chain seq x y z
N MET A 1 53.85 -9.91 -15.79
CA MET A 1 52.74 -9.55 -14.89
C MET A 1 51.44 -9.72 -15.68
N ALA A 2 50.64 -10.75 -15.38
CA ALA A 2 49.38 -10.99 -16.04
C ALA A 2 48.38 -9.89 -15.66
N SER A 3 47.65 -9.34 -16.63
CA SER A 3 46.65 -8.30 -16.40
C SER A 3 45.53 -8.83 -15.52
N PRO A 4 44.87 -8.01 -14.68
CA PRO A 4 43.78 -8.43 -13.77
C PRO A 4 42.54 -8.93 -14.49
N SER A 5 42.53 -9.00 -15.84
CA SER A 5 41.38 -9.35 -16.66
C SER A 5 41.15 -10.85 -16.90
N ASP A 6 42.05 -11.73 -16.47
CA ASP A 6 42.03 -13.14 -16.91
C ASP A 6 41.37 -14.13 -15.95
N ASN A 7 40.76 -13.69 -14.86
CA ASN A 7 40.28 -14.64 -13.82
C ASN A 7 38.76 -14.67 -13.64
N PHE A 8 37.99 -14.24 -14.67
CA PHE A 8 36.53 -14.35 -14.63
C PHE A 8 36.05 -15.77 -14.90
N ARG A 9 35.11 -16.25 -14.10
CA ARG A 9 34.39 -17.52 -14.33
C ARG A 9 33.24 -17.29 -15.30
N THR A 10 33.02 -18.22 -16.23
CA THR A 10 31.95 -18.13 -17.23
C THR A 10 30.99 -19.28 -17.00
N PHE A 11 29.68 -18.98 -16.96
CA PHE A 11 28.62 -19.97 -16.80
C PHE A 11 27.58 -19.77 -17.88
N THR A 12 27.16 -20.86 -18.52
CA THR A 12 26.05 -20.84 -19.47
C THR A 12 24.77 -21.22 -18.76
N VAL A 13 23.71 -20.43 -18.90
CA VAL A 13 22.40 -20.69 -18.32
C VAL A 13 21.77 -21.91 -18.99
N VAL A 14 21.44 -22.92 -18.19
CA VAL A 14 20.79 -24.16 -18.66
C VAL A 14 19.26 -23.99 -18.73
N ALA A 15 18.57 -24.88 -19.45
CA ALA A 15 17.12 -24.83 -19.62
C ALA A 15 16.32 -24.82 -18.30
N ASP A 16 16.81 -25.52 -17.27
CA ASP A 16 16.18 -25.56 -15.93
C ASP A 16 16.21 -24.25 -15.18
N ASP A 17 17.01 -23.31 -15.63
CA ASP A 17 17.17 -21.99 -15.02
C ASP A 17 16.49 -20.87 -15.84
N ASP A 18 15.79 -21.25 -16.91
CA ASP A 18 15.13 -20.26 -17.76
C ASP A 18 14.13 -19.39 -16.99
N GLY A 19 14.25 -18.09 -17.14
CA GLY A 19 13.36 -17.11 -16.52
C GLY A 19 13.54 -16.92 -15.00
N ILE A 20 14.48 -17.61 -14.33
CA ILE A 20 14.74 -17.36 -12.91
C ILE A 20 15.48 -16.02 -12.74
N ARG A 21 15.37 -15.44 -11.54
CA ARG A 21 16.10 -14.22 -11.20
C ARG A 21 17.58 -14.53 -10.98
N LEU A 22 18.45 -13.60 -11.38
CA LEU A 22 19.90 -13.73 -11.28
C LEU A 22 20.35 -13.98 -9.82
N ASP A 23 19.74 -13.31 -8.82
CA ASP A 23 20.03 -13.55 -7.41
C ASP A 23 19.68 -14.98 -6.95
N ARG A 24 18.64 -15.58 -7.53
CA ARG A 24 18.26 -16.99 -7.27
C ARG A 24 19.16 -17.96 -7.99
N TRP A 25 19.61 -17.59 -9.20
CA TRP A 25 20.59 -18.39 -9.94
C TRP A 25 21.88 -18.51 -9.12
N PHE A 26 22.40 -17.41 -8.56
CA PHE A 26 23.57 -17.45 -7.66
C PHE A 26 23.34 -18.34 -6.45
N LYS A 27 22.20 -18.22 -5.80
CA LYS A 27 21.88 -19.05 -4.64
C LYS A 27 21.86 -20.54 -4.96
N ARG A 28 21.50 -20.92 -6.20
CA ARG A 28 21.42 -22.31 -6.67
C ARG A 28 22.78 -22.87 -7.07
N HIS A 29 23.58 -22.10 -7.79
CA HIS A 29 24.82 -22.56 -8.42
C HIS A 29 26.09 -22.13 -7.70
N LEU A 30 26.05 -21.05 -6.95
CA LEU A 30 27.19 -20.46 -6.22
C LEU A 30 26.71 -20.01 -4.83
N PRO A 31 26.26 -20.97 -3.96
CA PRO A 31 25.67 -20.64 -2.66
C PRO A 31 26.65 -19.93 -1.72
N GLU A 32 27.95 -20.06 -1.95
CA GLU A 32 29.04 -19.37 -1.24
C GLU A 32 29.06 -17.86 -1.54
N VAL A 33 28.47 -17.42 -2.67
CA VAL A 33 28.43 -16.01 -3.05
C VAL A 33 27.19 -15.34 -2.46
N SER A 34 27.39 -14.52 -1.42
CA SER A 34 26.28 -13.84 -0.77
C SER A 34 25.58 -12.83 -1.70
N PHE A 35 24.29 -12.56 -1.46
CA PHE A 35 23.52 -11.54 -2.19
C PHE A 35 24.20 -10.16 -2.21
N ASN A 36 24.88 -9.79 -1.13
CA ASN A 36 25.60 -8.52 -1.06
C ASN A 36 26.77 -8.46 -2.04
N ILE A 37 27.46 -9.58 -2.24
CA ILE A 37 28.55 -9.71 -3.22
C ILE A 37 27.97 -9.61 -4.64
N VAL A 38 26.90 -10.34 -4.94
CA VAL A 38 26.19 -10.27 -6.24
C VAL A 38 25.74 -8.84 -6.54
N SER A 39 25.12 -8.17 -5.57
CA SER A 39 24.68 -6.77 -5.69
C SER A 39 25.84 -5.80 -5.91
N ARG A 40 26.97 -6.02 -5.25
CA ARG A 40 28.19 -5.22 -5.43
C ARG A 40 28.74 -5.42 -6.85
N TRP A 41 28.90 -6.64 -7.30
CA TRP A 41 29.39 -6.95 -8.64
C TRP A 41 28.49 -6.40 -9.75
N ALA A 42 27.17 -6.49 -9.60
CA ALA A 42 26.22 -5.89 -10.53
C ALA A 42 26.38 -4.37 -10.58
N ARG A 43 26.39 -3.71 -9.42
CA ARG A 43 26.53 -2.25 -9.30
C ARG A 43 27.86 -1.73 -9.86
N THR A 44 28.95 -2.46 -9.65
CA THR A 44 30.30 -2.10 -10.19
C THR A 44 30.49 -2.50 -11.65
N GLY A 45 29.51 -3.22 -12.25
CA GLY A 45 29.59 -3.69 -13.64
C GLY A 45 30.57 -4.84 -13.87
N LEU A 46 31.02 -5.50 -12.80
CA LEU A 46 31.85 -6.69 -12.86
C LEU A 46 31.04 -7.95 -13.21
N LEU A 47 29.76 -8.00 -12.83
CA LEU A 47 28.83 -9.05 -13.22
C LEU A 47 28.14 -8.68 -14.52
N ARG A 48 28.17 -9.60 -15.50
CA ARG A 48 27.59 -9.37 -16.83
C ARG A 48 26.88 -10.60 -17.35
N ILE A 49 25.85 -10.38 -18.17
CA ILE A 49 25.19 -11.39 -19.00
C ILE A 49 25.36 -10.97 -20.46
N ASP A 50 25.94 -11.83 -21.28
CA ASP A 50 26.24 -11.53 -22.68
C ASP A 50 26.94 -10.16 -22.84
N ASP A 51 27.94 -9.91 -21.98
CA ASP A 51 28.71 -8.67 -21.84
C ASP A 51 27.92 -7.40 -21.48
N LYS A 52 26.60 -7.51 -21.21
CA LYS A 52 25.76 -6.40 -20.76
C LYS A 52 25.76 -6.31 -19.23
N ARG A 53 25.66 -5.08 -18.71
CA ARG A 53 25.43 -4.83 -17.28
C ARG A 53 24.10 -5.38 -16.84
N VAL A 54 24.04 -5.90 -15.63
CA VAL A 54 22.85 -6.54 -15.06
C VAL A 54 22.55 -6.04 -13.65
N GLU A 55 21.30 -6.19 -13.25
CA GLU A 55 20.86 -6.02 -11.86
C GLU A 55 20.58 -7.40 -11.20
N PRO A 56 20.70 -7.52 -9.88
CA PRO A 56 20.42 -8.79 -9.19
C PRO A 56 19.01 -9.33 -9.40
N GLY A 57 18.08 -8.44 -9.75
CA GLY A 57 16.68 -8.75 -10.02
C GLY A 57 16.38 -9.21 -11.45
N ASP A 58 17.33 -9.06 -12.37
CA ASP A 58 17.14 -9.45 -13.77
C ASP A 58 16.90 -10.96 -13.89
N ARG A 59 16.18 -11.33 -14.95
CA ARG A 59 15.90 -12.74 -15.25
C ARG A 59 16.90 -13.24 -16.28
N VAL A 60 17.43 -14.42 -16.02
CA VAL A 60 18.31 -15.12 -16.98
C VAL A 60 17.49 -15.93 -17.95
N ALA A 61 18.00 -16.10 -19.16
CA ALA A 61 17.42 -16.94 -20.20
C ALA A 61 18.39 -18.06 -20.63
N THR A 62 17.83 -19.19 -21.05
CA THR A 62 18.62 -20.34 -21.55
C THR A 62 19.60 -19.89 -22.62
N GLY A 63 20.83 -20.38 -22.51
CA GLY A 63 21.92 -20.10 -23.47
C GLY A 63 22.67 -18.80 -23.22
N GLN A 64 22.18 -17.92 -22.33
CA GLN A 64 22.93 -16.73 -21.94
C GLN A 64 24.21 -17.08 -21.20
N VAL A 65 25.25 -16.25 -21.39
CA VAL A 65 26.57 -16.43 -20.78
C VAL A 65 26.74 -15.44 -19.63
N LEU A 66 26.82 -15.96 -18.40
CA LEU A 66 27.13 -15.16 -17.22
C LEU A 66 28.65 -15.06 -17.07
N ARG A 67 29.17 -13.85 -16.98
CA ARG A 67 30.54 -13.56 -16.62
C ARG A 67 30.61 -13.13 -15.15
N VAL A 68 31.18 -13.99 -14.33
CA VAL A 68 31.20 -13.85 -12.86
C VAL A 68 32.65 -13.60 -12.41
N PRO A 69 32.90 -12.58 -11.59
CA PRO A 69 34.25 -12.39 -11.01
C PRO A 69 34.74 -13.63 -10.29
N PRO A 70 36.07 -13.82 -10.16
CA PRO A 70 36.59 -14.88 -9.29
C PRO A 70 35.96 -14.73 -7.92
N ALA A 71 35.71 -15.86 -7.24
CA ALA A 71 35.35 -15.81 -5.85
C ALA A 71 36.49 -15.06 -5.15
N GLU A 72 36.28 -13.79 -4.79
CA GLU A 72 37.15 -13.19 -3.81
C GLU A 72 37.11 -14.13 -2.61
N ALA A 73 38.26 -14.64 -2.20
CA ALA A 73 38.40 -15.24 -0.88
C ALA A 73 37.70 -14.25 0.05
N ALA A 74 36.61 -14.69 0.72
CA ALA A 74 35.82 -13.79 1.54
C ALA A 74 36.82 -12.94 2.33
N PRO A 75 36.85 -11.62 2.18
CA PRO A 75 37.80 -10.84 2.94
C PRO A 75 37.54 -11.18 4.39
N ALA A 76 38.52 -11.75 5.05
CA ALA A 76 38.47 -12.08 6.48
C ALA A 76 38.11 -10.85 7.30
N GLU A 77 38.29 -9.65 6.69
CA GLU A 77 37.96 -8.35 7.29
C GLU A 77 37.51 -7.40 6.18
N GLY A 78 36.32 -6.78 6.33
CA GLY A 78 35.93 -5.60 5.55
C GLY A 78 36.90 -4.45 5.86
N PRO A 79 36.93 -3.37 5.04
CA PRO A 79 37.81 -2.21 5.25
C PRO A 79 37.66 -1.54 6.63
N ASP A 80 36.66 -1.92 7.42
CA ASP A 80 36.40 -1.43 8.78
C ASP A 80 36.67 -2.48 9.88
N GLY A 81 37.42 -3.59 9.60
CA GLY A 81 37.72 -4.63 10.60
C GLY A 81 36.49 -5.34 11.18
N ARG A 82 35.33 -5.20 10.57
CA ARG A 82 34.11 -5.95 10.91
C ARG A 82 34.04 -7.21 10.09
N ALA A 83 34.59 -8.30 10.66
CA ALA A 83 34.17 -9.66 10.27
C ALA A 83 32.65 -9.63 10.09
N LEU A 84 32.13 -10.34 9.05
CA LEU A 84 30.76 -10.83 9.09
C LEU A 84 30.67 -11.62 10.41
N ARG A 85 30.21 -10.94 11.48
CA ARG A 85 30.00 -11.62 12.76
C ARG A 85 29.08 -12.77 12.44
N SER A 86 29.62 -13.99 12.47
CA SER A 86 28.84 -15.19 12.72
C SER A 86 27.90 -14.78 13.84
N ALA A 87 26.59 -14.90 13.63
CA ALA A 87 25.59 -14.33 14.51
C ALA A 87 25.94 -14.73 15.94
N GLU A 88 26.46 -13.80 16.74
CA GLU A 88 26.66 -14.04 18.16
C GLU A 88 25.33 -14.53 18.70
N PRO A 89 25.33 -15.56 19.55
CA PRO A 89 24.09 -16.04 20.17
C PRO A 89 23.34 -14.83 20.76
N LEU A 90 22.03 -14.89 20.73
CA LEU A 90 21.23 -13.86 21.39
C LEU A 90 21.54 -13.87 22.90
N THR A 91 21.65 -12.69 23.49
CA THR A 91 21.72 -12.56 24.95
C THR A 91 20.34 -12.91 25.56
N ASP A 92 20.33 -13.27 26.83
CA ASP A 92 19.07 -13.52 27.55
C ASP A 92 18.15 -12.29 27.57
N GLU A 93 18.74 -11.09 27.58
CA GLU A 93 18.00 -9.82 27.49
C GLU A 93 17.32 -9.66 26.12
N GLU A 94 18.05 -9.91 25.04
CA GLU A 94 17.49 -9.89 23.67
C GLU A 94 16.40 -10.95 23.48
N ALA A 95 16.57 -12.12 24.08
CA ALA A 95 15.58 -13.18 24.03
C ALA A 95 14.30 -12.79 24.80
N ARG A 96 14.41 -12.25 26.00
CA ARG A 96 13.26 -11.72 26.76
C ARG A 96 12.58 -10.59 26.02
N TYR A 97 13.35 -9.64 25.49
CA TYR A 97 12.81 -8.50 24.76
C TYR A 97 11.91 -8.91 23.58
N VAL A 98 12.26 -9.95 22.80
CA VAL A 98 11.38 -10.41 21.74
C VAL A 98 10.23 -11.26 22.24
N GLN A 99 10.39 -11.99 23.33
CA GLN A 99 9.28 -12.71 23.98
C GLN A 99 8.20 -11.76 24.47
N ASP A 100 8.57 -10.61 25.04
CA ASP A 100 7.67 -9.58 25.52
C ASP A 100 6.86 -8.91 24.40
N MET A 101 7.35 -8.98 23.16
CA MET A 101 6.59 -8.49 22.00
C MET A 101 5.44 -9.43 21.58
N VAL A 102 5.39 -10.67 22.09
CA VAL A 102 4.44 -11.67 21.62
C VAL A 102 3.03 -11.36 22.13
N LEU A 103 2.13 -11.04 21.20
CA LEU A 103 0.70 -10.83 21.48
C LEU A 103 -0.07 -12.14 21.52
N ALA A 104 0.21 -13.03 20.56
CA ALA A 104 -0.48 -14.29 20.43
C ALA A 104 0.34 -15.29 19.59
N ARG A 105 0.08 -16.57 19.81
CA ARG A 105 0.69 -17.68 19.06
C ARG A 105 -0.41 -18.58 18.51
N GLY A 106 -0.30 -18.93 17.23
CA GLY A 106 -1.10 -19.96 16.59
C GLY A 106 -0.23 -21.13 16.16
N LYS A 107 -0.84 -22.13 15.53
CA LYS A 107 -0.13 -23.28 15.02
C LYS A 107 0.97 -22.88 14.02
N ASP A 108 0.64 -22.01 13.09
CA ASP A 108 1.49 -21.64 11.95
C ASP A 108 1.99 -20.19 11.97
N TRP A 109 1.68 -19.43 13.01
CA TRP A 109 1.98 -18.01 13.10
C TRP A 109 2.26 -17.53 14.52
N ILE A 110 2.96 -16.41 14.64
CA ILE A 110 3.12 -15.62 15.86
C ILE A 110 2.78 -14.18 15.53
N MET A 111 2.01 -13.52 16.38
CA MET A 111 1.68 -12.11 16.29
C MET A 111 2.52 -11.33 17.31
N LEU A 112 3.17 -10.26 16.86
CA LEU A 112 4.07 -9.45 17.67
C LEU A 112 3.56 -8.00 17.74
N ASN A 113 3.77 -7.33 18.88
CA ASN A 113 3.70 -5.87 19.01
C ASN A 113 5.12 -5.29 18.85
N LYS A 114 5.51 -4.95 17.62
CA LYS A 114 6.84 -4.39 17.37
C LYS A 114 6.97 -3.00 17.99
N PRO A 115 7.96 -2.71 18.84
CA PRO A 115 8.18 -1.38 19.37
C PRO A 115 8.69 -0.41 18.28
N PRO A 116 8.52 0.92 18.47
CA PRO A 116 9.15 1.92 17.62
C PRO A 116 10.68 1.89 17.81
N GLY A 117 11.43 2.24 16.77
CA GLY A 117 12.90 2.27 16.79
C GLY A 117 13.58 0.94 16.46
N LEU A 118 12.87 -0.19 16.46
CA LEU A 118 13.39 -1.49 16.04
C LEU A 118 13.16 -1.70 14.55
N ALA A 119 14.25 -1.89 13.78
CA ALA A 119 14.15 -2.25 12.38
C ALA A 119 13.56 -3.66 12.21
N THR A 120 12.71 -3.88 11.19
CA THR A 120 12.18 -5.22 10.90
C THR A 120 13.25 -6.14 10.33
N GLN A 121 14.10 -5.63 9.43
CA GLN A 121 15.18 -6.38 8.78
C GLN A 121 16.48 -5.60 8.88
N GLY A 122 17.59 -6.32 8.84
CA GLY A 122 18.92 -5.74 8.78
C GLY A 122 19.16 -4.95 7.49
N GLY A 123 20.02 -3.96 7.56
CA GLY A 123 20.54 -3.16 6.45
C GLY A 123 22.01 -2.88 6.66
N THR A 124 22.64 -2.10 5.78
CA THR A 124 24.09 -1.90 5.70
C THR A 124 24.75 -1.49 7.04
N ASN A 125 23.99 -0.91 7.98
CA ASN A 125 24.48 -0.47 9.29
C ASN A 125 23.55 -0.84 10.45
N THR A 126 22.67 -1.85 10.27
CA THR A 126 21.69 -2.22 11.30
C THR A 126 22.02 -3.61 11.83
N VAL A 127 22.72 -3.66 12.96
CA VAL A 127 23.10 -4.93 13.62
C VAL A 127 21.89 -5.52 14.37
N GLN A 128 21.15 -4.69 15.11
CA GLN A 128 20.00 -5.11 15.89
C GLN A 128 18.70 -4.88 15.08
N HIS A 129 18.05 -5.97 14.72
CA HIS A 129 16.78 -5.95 13.98
C HIS A 129 15.92 -7.15 14.34
N LEU A 130 14.60 -7.03 14.17
CA LEU A 130 13.64 -8.05 14.56
C LEU A 130 13.96 -9.41 13.91
N ASP A 131 14.33 -9.41 12.62
CA ASP A 131 14.64 -10.67 11.93
C ASP A 131 15.73 -11.50 12.64
N ARG A 132 16.77 -10.86 13.22
CA ARG A 132 17.76 -11.56 14.05
C ARG A 132 17.14 -12.06 15.36
N LEU A 133 16.33 -11.24 16.02
CA LEU A 133 15.71 -11.57 17.30
C LEU A 133 14.71 -12.73 17.22
N LEU A 134 14.16 -13.01 16.02
CA LEU A 134 13.25 -14.16 15.83
C LEU A 134 13.88 -15.51 16.15
N GLU A 135 15.19 -15.59 16.29
CA GLU A 135 15.91 -16.79 16.74
C GLU A 135 15.39 -17.24 18.12
N ALA A 136 15.13 -16.31 19.03
CA ALA A 136 14.60 -16.61 20.37
C ALA A 136 13.13 -17.09 20.37
N LEU A 137 12.47 -17.07 19.22
CA LEU A 137 11.13 -17.61 19.03
C LEU A 137 11.13 -18.93 18.24
N ALA A 138 12.29 -19.55 18.05
CA ALA A 138 12.41 -20.84 17.41
C ALA A 138 11.58 -21.90 18.17
N ASP A 139 11.07 -22.89 17.46
CA ASP A 139 10.35 -24.00 18.05
C ASP A 139 11.32 -25.06 18.65
N GLU A 140 10.76 -26.10 19.24
CA GLU A 140 11.53 -27.20 19.86
C GLU A 140 12.44 -27.92 18.86
N GLN A 141 12.15 -27.84 17.57
CA GLN A 141 12.96 -28.39 16.48
C GLN A 141 14.01 -27.38 15.97
N GLY A 142 14.13 -26.21 16.60
CA GLY A 142 15.04 -25.15 16.20
C GLY A 142 14.60 -24.40 14.94
N GLN A 143 13.34 -24.54 14.50
CA GLN A 143 12.83 -23.79 13.35
C GLN A 143 12.52 -22.34 13.74
N ARG A 144 13.30 -21.44 13.21
CA ARG A 144 13.13 -20.01 13.38
C ARG A 144 11.92 -19.48 12.59
N PRO A 145 11.05 -18.65 13.18
CA PRO A 145 9.97 -17.98 12.46
C PRO A 145 10.48 -17.09 11.32
N LYS A 146 9.65 -16.89 10.30
CA LYS A 146 9.99 -16.18 9.05
C LYS A 146 9.15 -14.91 8.93
N LEU A 147 9.79 -13.80 8.56
CA LEU A 147 9.10 -12.58 8.20
C LEU A 147 8.27 -12.78 6.93
N VAL A 148 7.04 -12.29 6.93
CA VAL A 148 6.11 -12.32 5.78
C VAL A 148 5.71 -10.93 5.31
N HIS A 149 5.91 -9.92 6.16
CA HIS A 149 5.79 -8.50 5.84
C HIS A 149 6.72 -7.67 6.73
N ARG A 150 6.70 -6.36 6.55
CA ARG A 150 7.55 -5.46 7.32
C ARG A 150 6.81 -4.22 7.78
N LEU A 151 7.26 -3.65 8.88
CA LEU A 151 6.99 -2.29 9.33
C LEU A 151 8.28 -1.47 9.24
N ASP A 152 8.16 -0.16 9.06
CA ASP A 152 9.30 0.74 9.11
C ASP A 152 9.93 0.74 10.51
N LYS A 153 11.20 1.15 10.63
CA LYS A 153 11.94 1.17 11.91
C LYS A 153 11.14 1.86 13.02
N ASP A 154 10.62 3.04 12.74
CA ASP A 154 9.94 3.88 13.74
C ASP A 154 8.42 3.64 13.81
N THR A 155 7.87 2.80 12.93
CA THR A 155 6.47 2.35 13.01
C THR A 155 6.37 1.22 14.01
N SER A 156 5.48 1.35 14.99
CA SER A 156 5.18 0.32 15.98
C SER A 156 3.94 -0.50 15.61
N GLY A 157 3.66 -1.57 16.36
CA GLY A 157 2.40 -2.30 16.33
C GLY A 157 2.44 -3.68 15.72
N VAL A 158 1.28 -4.16 15.30
CA VAL A 158 1.05 -5.55 14.90
C VAL A 158 1.93 -5.98 13.74
N LEU A 159 2.73 -7.02 13.96
CA LEU A 159 3.55 -7.67 12.95
C LEU A 159 3.37 -9.19 13.03
N LEU A 160 3.03 -9.81 11.90
CA LEU A 160 2.85 -11.26 11.76
C LEU A 160 4.15 -11.91 11.30
N VAL A 161 4.56 -12.97 11.95
CA VAL A 161 5.62 -13.88 11.49
C VAL A 161 5.07 -15.29 11.33
N ALA A 162 5.56 -16.01 10.33
CA ALA A 162 5.16 -17.38 10.06
C ALA A 162 6.10 -18.36 10.78
N ARG A 163 5.57 -19.40 11.42
CA ARG A 163 6.37 -20.43 12.09
C ARG A 163 7.02 -21.42 11.13
N THR A 164 6.41 -21.66 9.97
CA THR A 164 6.89 -22.63 8.98
C THR A 164 7.09 -21.98 7.61
N ALA A 165 7.89 -22.62 6.74
CA ALA A 165 8.08 -22.16 5.35
C ALA A 165 6.78 -22.20 4.55
N ARG A 166 5.92 -23.24 4.80
CA ARG A 166 4.60 -23.36 4.16
C ARG A 166 3.69 -22.19 4.55
N ALA A 167 3.61 -21.87 5.84
CA ALA A 167 2.83 -20.74 6.32
C ALA A 167 3.37 -19.41 5.79
N ALA A 168 4.70 -19.25 5.70
CA ALA A 168 5.31 -18.06 5.11
C ALA A 168 4.90 -17.88 3.64
N GLY A 169 4.87 -18.95 2.85
CA GLY A 169 4.36 -18.90 1.48
C GLY A 169 2.88 -18.52 1.38
N HIS A 170 2.04 -19.01 2.30
CA HIS A 170 0.62 -18.65 2.38
C HIS A 170 0.45 -17.16 2.69
N PHE A 171 1.01 -16.68 3.80
CA PHE A 171 0.86 -15.28 4.21
C PHE A 171 1.47 -14.30 3.20
N ALA A 172 2.59 -14.65 2.57
CA ALA A 172 3.15 -13.83 1.49
C ALA A 172 2.17 -13.65 0.32
N LYS A 173 1.43 -14.71 -0.05
CA LYS A 173 0.38 -14.64 -1.09
C LYS A 173 -0.80 -13.76 -0.63
N VAL A 174 -1.25 -13.89 0.62
CA VAL A 174 -2.35 -13.08 1.17
C VAL A 174 -1.98 -11.60 1.20
N PHE A 175 -0.77 -11.23 1.64
CA PHE A 175 -0.28 -9.86 1.59
C PHE A 175 -0.14 -9.32 0.15
N ALA A 176 0.38 -10.14 -0.77
CA ALA A 176 0.49 -9.76 -2.18
C ALA A 176 -0.89 -9.62 -2.85
N GLY A 177 -1.85 -10.47 -2.50
CA GLY A 177 -3.25 -10.43 -2.95
C GLY A 177 -4.05 -9.27 -2.36
N ARG A 178 -3.50 -8.53 -1.39
CA ARG A 178 -4.13 -7.37 -0.72
C ARG A 178 -5.44 -7.71 0.00
N THR A 179 -5.61 -8.96 0.42
CA THR A 179 -6.79 -9.40 1.18
C THR A 179 -6.64 -9.17 2.67
N ALA A 180 -5.41 -9.01 3.17
CA ALA A 180 -5.15 -8.63 4.55
C ALA A 180 -5.69 -7.21 4.86
N ARG A 181 -6.47 -7.09 5.93
CA ARG A 181 -6.97 -5.82 6.44
C ARG A 181 -5.96 -5.26 7.44
N LYS A 182 -5.40 -4.11 7.14
CA LYS A 182 -4.41 -3.42 7.96
C LYS A 182 -4.97 -2.08 8.40
N VAL A 183 -5.04 -1.87 9.69
CA VAL A 183 -5.47 -0.61 10.30
C VAL A 183 -4.29 0.00 11.03
N TYR A 184 -3.98 1.23 10.68
CA TYR A 184 -2.97 2.04 11.35
C TYR A 184 -3.63 3.25 12.00
N TRP A 185 -3.15 3.62 13.16
CA TRP A 185 -3.44 4.90 13.76
C TRP A 185 -2.25 5.83 13.58
N ALA A 186 -2.55 7.08 13.27
CA ALA A 186 -1.53 8.12 13.17
C ALA A 186 -2.05 9.42 13.78
N LEU A 187 -1.16 10.17 14.41
CA LEU A 187 -1.40 11.57 14.70
C LEU A 187 -0.76 12.40 13.60
N VAL A 188 -1.53 13.27 12.95
CA VAL A 188 -1.06 14.11 11.85
C VAL A 188 -1.13 15.58 12.22
N VAL A 189 -0.24 16.38 11.64
CA VAL A 189 -0.21 17.83 11.84
C VAL A 189 -1.38 18.48 11.11
N GLY A 190 -2.06 19.38 11.80
CA GLY A 190 -3.16 20.13 11.22
C GLY A 190 -4.44 19.30 11.09
N TRP A 191 -5.27 19.70 10.14
CA TRP A 191 -6.60 19.14 9.95
C TRP A 191 -6.87 18.92 8.46
N PRO A 192 -6.95 17.66 7.98
CA PRO A 192 -7.39 17.36 6.63
C PRO A 192 -8.78 17.93 6.34
N SER A 193 -8.95 18.58 5.20
CA SER A 193 -10.18 19.30 4.84
C SER A 193 -11.42 18.40 4.73
N THR A 194 -11.22 17.10 4.50
CA THR A 194 -12.29 16.10 4.45
C THR A 194 -12.15 15.12 5.61
N PRO A 195 -13.27 14.71 6.25
CA PRO A 195 -13.24 13.77 7.37
C PRO A 195 -12.76 12.37 6.96
N GLU A 196 -12.94 12.00 5.72
CA GLU A 196 -12.43 10.74 5.15
C GLU A 196 -12.10 10.91 3.67
N GLY A 197 -11.21 10.07 3.16
CA GLY A 197 -10.81 10.12 1.76
C GLY A 197 -9.91 8.96 1.35
N VAL A 198 -9.57 8.94 0.07
CA VAL A 198 -8.60 8.03 -0.52
C VAL A 198 -7.50 8.86 -1.16
N ILE A 199 -6.27 8.64 -0.72
CA ILE A 199 -5.07 9.19 -1.35
C ILE A 199 -4.63 8.15 -2.40
N ASP A 200 -4.76 8.50 -3.66
CA ASP A 200 -4.33 7.68 -4.80
C ASP A 200 -3.17 8.43 -5.48
N ALA A 201 -1.95 8.14 -5.04
CA ALA A 201 -0.76 8.86 -5.48
C ALA A 201 0.40 7.87 -5.63
N PRO A 202 0.86 7.61 -6.88
CA PRO A 202 1.96 6.69 -7.12
C PRO A 202 3.25 7.13 -6.45
N LEU A 203 4.06 6.17 -5.99
CA LEU A 203 5.27 6.45 -5.23
C LEU A 203 6.53 5.88 -5.92
N ALA A 204 7.56 6.71 -6.04
CA ALA A 204 8.89 6.35 -6.48
C ALA A 204 9.94 6.68 -5.42
N LYS A 205 11.15 6.11 -5.55
CA LYS A 205 12.29 6.51 -4.72
C LYS A 205 12.77 7.90 -5.13
N GLN A 206 13.00 8.77 -4.15
CA GLN A 206 13.54 10.10 -4.41
C GLN A 206 15.03 9.99 -4.78
N PRO A 207 15.46 10.45 -5.97
CA PRO A 207 16.86 10.47 -6.35
C PRO A 207 17.73 11.29 -5.39
N GLY A 208 18.96 10.86 -5.17
CA GLY A 208 19.95 11.62 -4.39
C GLY A 208 19.68 11.74 -2.89
N SER A 209 18.65 11.10 -2.34
CA SER A 209 18.28 11.23 -0.92
C SER A 209 19.19 10.43 0.05
N GLY A 210 20.22 9.74 -0.45
CA GLY A 210 21.12 8.91 0.39
C GLY A 210 20.42 7.84 1.24
N GLY A 211 19.12 7.69 1.07
CA GLY A 211 18.26 6.81 1.84
C GLY A 211 16.95 6.52 1.14
N GLU A 212 16.12 5.67 1.74
CA GLU A 212 14.85 5.21 1.20
C GLU A 212 13.72 6.26 1.37
N LYS A 213 13.93 7.51 0.93
CA LYS A 213 12.84 8.48 0.90
C LYS A 213 12.00 8.24 -0.36
N MET A 214 10.68 8.14 -0.18
CA MET A 214 9.72 8.03 -1.27
C MET A 214 9.13 9.39 -1.58
N GLN A 215 8.77 9.62 -2.83
CA GLN A 215 8.05 10.81 -3.28
C GLN A 215 6.87 10.40 -4.15
N VAL A 216 5.87 11.27 -4.24
CA VAL A 216 4.81 11.11 -5.22
C VAL A 216 5.40 11.37 -6.60
N ASP A 217 5.18 10.44 -7.51
CA ASP A 217 5.66 10.52 -8.89
C ASP A 217 4.62 9.89 -9.81
N GLU A 218 3.93 10.72 -10.57
CA GLU A 218 2.85 10.29 -11.46
C GLU A 218 3.36 9.58 -12.71
N LYS A 219 4.64 9.76 -13.08
CA LYS A 219 5.21 9.19 -14.29
C LYS A 219 5.82 7.81 -14.04
N ASP A 220 6.74 7.74 -13.07
CA ASP A 220 7.55 6.54 -12.81
C ASP A 220 7.18 5.86 -11.49
N GLY A 221 6.20 6.40 -10.76
CA GLY A 221 5.76 5.89 -9.47
C GLY A 221 4.98 4.58 -9.56
N LEU A 222 5.24 3.68 -8.62
CA LEU A 222 4.42 2.47 -8.47
C LEU A 222 3.08 2.81 -7.82
N PRO A 223 1.95 2.26 -8.31
CA PRO A 223 0.62 2.54 -7.78
C PRO A 223 0.56 2.35 -6.27
N ALA A 224 0.09 3.38 -5.57
CA ALA A 224 -0.07 3.39 -4.13
C ALA A 224 -1.39 4.06 -3.74
N ARG A 225 -2.17 3.39 -2.89
CA ARG A 225 -3.47 3.88 -2.42
C ARG A 225 -3.60 3.71 -0.92
N THR A 226 -4.01 4.77 -0.24
CA THR A 226 -4.28 4.80 1.20
C THR A 226 -5.64 5.41 1.45
N ARG A 227 -6.51 4.72 2.17
CA ARG A 227 -7.71 5.31 2.72
C ARG A 227 -7.36 5.94 4.08
N TYR A 228 -7.93 7.09 4.38
CA TYR A 228 -7.89 7.69 5.71
C TYR A 228 -9.29 8.09 6.16
N ARG A 229 -9.50 8.11 7.47
CA ARG A 229 -10.63 8.76 8.13
C ARG A 229 -10.17 9.41 9.43
N GLN A 230 -10.74 10.55 9.75
CA GLN A 230 -10.51 11.22 11.03
C GLN A 230 -11.22 10.44 12.13
N ILE A 231 -10.54 10.27 13.24
CA ILE A 231 -11.13 9.71 14.47
C ILE A 231 -11.55 10.88 15.36
N ASP A 232 -10.59 11.79 15.62
CA ASP A 232 -10.80 12.98 16.44
C ASP A 232 -9.77 14.06 16.11
N ARG A 233 -9.98 15.29 16.62
CA ARG A 233 -9.08 16.43 16.33
C ARG A 233 -8.88 17.34 17.54
N ALA A 234 -7.66 17.81 17.74
CA ALA A 234 -7.29 18.84 18.71
C ALA A 234 -7.22 20.22 18.03
N GLY A 235 -8.39 20.78 17.74
CA GLY A 235 -8.53 22.05 17.02
C GLY A 235 -7.91 22.00 15.62
N ALA A 236 -7.14 23.04 15.26
CA ALA A 236 -6.37 23.11 14.02
C ALA A 236 -4.95 22.53 14.16
N ARG A 237 -4.58 22.05 15.34
CA ARG A 237 -3.20 21.69 15.69
C ARG A 237 -2.81 20.31 15.24
N ALA A 238 -3.67 19.33 15.49
CA ALA A 238 -3.45 17.93 15.17
C ALA A 238 -4.76 17.17 15.00
N THR A 239 -4.71 16.14 14.19
CA THR A 239 -5.83 15.20 13.95
C THR A 239 -5.37 13.78 14.18
N TRP A 240 -6.13 13.02 14.93
CA TRP A 240 -5.96 11.59 15.04
C TRP A 240 -6.72 10.91 13.91
N VAL A 241 -6.00 10.13 13.11
CA VAL A 241 -6.54 9.50 11.91
C VAL A 241 -6.34 7.99 11.92
N GLU A 242 -7.31 7.29 11.38
CA GLU A 242 -7.15 5.91 10.96
C GLU A 242 -6.69 5.87 9.49
N LEU A 243 -5.67 5.05 9.21
CA LEU A 243 -5.11 4.84 7.89
C LEU A 243 -5.22 3.36 7.50
N GLN A 244 -5.76 3.10 6.32
CA GLN A 244 -5.87 1.76 5.75
C GLN A 244 -5.10 1.70 4.42
N PRO A 245 -3.86 1.15 4.39
CA PRO A 245 -3.12 1.00 3.15
C PRO A 245 -3.71 -0.13 2.29
N MET A 246 -4.20 0.23 1.11
CA MET A 246 -4.72 -0.71 0.10
C MET A 246 -3.59 -1.34 -0.72
N THR A 247 -2.41 -0.76 -0.69
CA THR A 247 -1.13 -1.23 -1.25
C THR A 247 -0.09 -1.27 -0.13
N GLY A 248 1.14 -1.71 -0.40
CA GLY A 248 2.19 -1.83 0.62
C GLY A 248 3.54 -1.32 0.11
N ARG A 249 3.63 -0.03 -0.26
CA ARG A 249 4.90 0.57 -0.69
C ARG A 249 5.69 1.05 0.53
N THR A 250 7.01 1.10 0.39
CA THR A 250 7.90 1.65 1.43
C THR A 250 7.43 3.05 1.82
N HIS A 251 7.38 3.35 3.12
CA HIS A 251 6.97 4.63 3.68
C HIS A 251 5.62 5.18 3.17
N GLN A 252 4.74 4.33 2.60
CA GLN A 252 3.53 4.77 1.90
C GLN A 252 2.67 5.73 2.72
N LEU A 253 2.30 5.35 3.96
CA LEU A 253 1.43 6.16 4.81
C LEU A 253 2.07 7.52 5.12
N ARG A 254 3.37 7.54 5.38
CA ARG A 254 4.15 8.73 5.69
C ARG A 254 4.20 9.69 4.49
N ALA A 255 4.55 9.17 3.31
CA ALA A 255 4.61 9.95 2.08
C ALA A 255 3.22 10.50 1.67
N HIS A 256 2.17 9.67 1.78
CA HIS A 256 0.80 10.06 1.43
C HIS A 256 0.26 11.17 2.35
N MET A 257 0.42 11.03 3.68
CA MET A 257 -0.04 12.06 4.60
C MET A 257 0.72 13.39 4.42
N ALA A 258 2.02 13.32 4.17
CA ALA A 258 2.80 14.52 3.84
C ALA A 258 2.40 15.13 2.49
N ALA A 259 2.07 14.33 1.48
CA ALA A 259 1.64 14.80 0.16
C ALA A 259 0.33 15.61 0.20
N ILE A 260 -0.59 15.27 1.11
CA ILE A 260 -1.82 16.03 1.31
C ILE A 260 -1.66 17.20 2.32
N GLY A 261 -0.41 17.53 2.73
CA GLY A 261 -0.10 18.64 3.63
C GLY A 261 -0.23 18.35 5.12
N HIS A 262 -0.46 17.09 5.51
CA HIS A 262 -0.68 16.67 6.90
C HIS A 262 0.34 15.60 7.33
N PRO A 263 1.64 15.95 7.45
CA PRO A 263 2.66 14.97 7.82
C PRO A 263 2.38 14.35 9.20
N ILE A 264 2.84 13.12 9.40
CA ILE A 264 2.70 12.43 10.67
C ILE A 264 3.55 13.12 11.74
N VAL A 265 3.00 13.32 12.93
CA VAL A 265 3.70 13.93 14.07
C VAL A 265 4.92 13.11 14.43
N GLY A 266 6.07 13.77 14.55
CA GLY A 266 7.37 13.16 14.83
C GLY A 266 8.09 12.61 13.59
N ASP A 267 7.52 12.73 12.39
CA ASP A 267 8.15 12.28 11.15
C ASP A 267 9.07 13.36 10.54
N ALA A 268 10.28 13.48 11.05
CA ALA A 268 11.27 14.45 10.54
C ALA A 268 11.58 14.25 9.05
N LYS A 269 11.52 13.00 8.54
CA LYS A 269 11.89 12.67 7.16
C LYS A 269 10.93 13.27 6.13
N TYR A 270 9.63 13.31 6.44
CA TYR A 270 8.58 13.77 5.54
C TYR A 270 7.98 15.12 5.91
N GLY A 271 7.93 15.46 7.18
CA GLY A 271 7.36 16.72 7.65
C GLY A 271 8.41 17.76 8.11
N GLY A 272 9.69 17.38 8.17
CA GLY A 272 10.75 18.28 8.64
C GLY A 272 10.46 18.85 10.02
N ALA A 273 10.78 20.12 10.25
CA ALA A 273 10.50 20.82 11.50
C ALA A 273 9.00 20.94 11.82
N ALA A 274 8.17 21.04 10.80
CA ALA A 274 6.72 21.17 10.96
C ALA A 274 6.04 19.91 11.52
N ALA A 275 6.70 18.75 11.47
CA ALA A 275 6.19 17.53 12.08
C ALA A 275 6.26 17.51 13.62
N PHE A 276 6.90 18.47 14.24
CA PHE A 276 7.07 18.52 15.69
C PHE A 276 6.11 19.51 16.34
N LEU A 277 5.20 18.96 17.13
CA LEU A 277 4.26 19.77 17.93
C LEU A 277 4.94 20.21 19.22
N THR A 278 4.53 21.39 19.71
CA THR A 278 4.96 21.95 21.02
C THR A 278 4.06 21.45 22.16
N GLY A 279 4.34 21.84 23.42
CA GLY A 279 3.46 21.57 24.57
C GLY A 279 3.53 20.13 25.06
N GLY A 280 4.74 19.60 25.27
CA GLY A 280 4.94 18.29 25.89
C GLY A 280 4.67 17.08 24.98
N ILE A 281 4.40 17.31 23.70
CA ILE A 281 4.17 16.23 22.74
C ILE A 281 5.50 15.55 22.39
N SER A 282 5.52 14.22 22.43
CA SER A 282 6.71 13.43 22.11
C SER A 282 7.22 13.69 20.69
N ARG A 283 8.54 13.74 20.53
CA ARG A 283 9.19 13.88 19.21
C ARG A 283 9.30 12.56 18.44
N LYS A 284 8.95 11.41 19.04
CA LYS A 284 8.89 10.12 18.37
C LYS A 284 7.75 10.10 17.33
N MET A 285 7.89 9.28 16.30
CA MET A 285 6.88 9.18 15.25
C MET A 285 5.58 8.55 15.77
N HIS A 286 4.44 9.21 15.52
CA HIS A 286 3.12 8.77 15.91
C HIS A 286 2.44 8.00 14.78
N LEU A 287 2.98 6.82 14.46
CA LEU A 287 2.41 5.87 13.49
C LEU A 287 2.47 4.46 14.08
N HIS A 288 1.31 3.83 14.19
CA HIS A 288 1.14 2.55 14.85
C HIS A 288 0.25 1.60 14.05
N ALA A 289 0.71 0.40 13.76
CA ALA A 289 -0.09 -0.67 13.16
C ALA A 289 -1.04 -1.23 14.24
N ARG A 290 -2.25 -0.63 14.36
CA ARG A 290 -3.20 -0.91 15.44
C ARG A 290 -3.83 -2.30 15.32
N ARG A 291 -4.23 -2.72 14.11
CA ARG A 291 -4.95 -3.99 13.90
C ARG A 291 -4.54 -4.65 12.59
N LEU A 292 -4.40 -5.95 12.64
CA LEU A 292 -4.23 -6.81 11.47
C LEU A 292 -5.26 -7.92 11.50
N ARG A 293 -6.09 -8.00 10.43
CA ARG A 293 -6.95 -9.14 10.17
C ARG A 293 -6.52 -9.80 8.86
N ILE A 294 -6.27 -11.11 8.92
CA ILE A 294 -5.74 -11.89 7.80
C ILE A 294 -6.27 -13.32 7.87
N ASP A 295 -6.46 -13.97 6.71
CA ASP A 295 -6.89 -15.35 6.68
C ASP A 295 -5.71 -16.29 6.99
N GLY A 296 -5.93 -17.18 7.95
CA GLY A 296 -4.98 -18.21 8.34
C GLY A 296 -4.84 -19.34 7.31
N THR A 297 -3.90 -20.24 7.54
CA THR A 297 -3.65 -21.43 6.70
C THR A 297 -4.80 -22.44 6.74
N ASP A 298 -5.63 -22.36 7.78
CA ASP A 298 -6.85 -23.15 7.98
C ASP A 298 -8.13 -22.47 7.49
N GLY A 299 -8.01 -21.31 6.83
CA GLY A 299 -9.13 -20.52 6.36
C GLY A 299 -9.85 -19.69 7.43
N LYS A 300 -9.45 -19.80 8.70
CA LYS A 300 -10.01 -18.98 9.78
C LYS A 300 -9.34 -17.61 9.81
N ALA A 301 -10.12 -16.59 10.13
CA ALA A 301 -9.58 -15.25 10.28
C ALA A 301 -8.73 -15.15 11.56
N ILE A 302 -7.52 -14.63 11.40
CA ILE A 302 -6.63 -14.20 12.48
C ILE A 302 -6.82 -12.70 12.60
N ASP A 303 -7.24 -12.21 13.77
CA ASP A 303 -7.57 -10.80 14.00
C ASP A 303 -6.98 -10.36 15.34
N HIS A 304 -5.98 -9.51 15.31
CA HIS A 304 -5.30 -9.02 16.50
C HIS A 304 -5.07 -7.52 16.45
N MET A 305 -5.13 -6.93 17.64
CA MET A 305 -4.82 -5.53 17.91
C MET A 305 -3.55 -5.45 18.76
N ALA A 306 -2.77 -4.40 18.58
CA ALA A 306 -1.62 -4.08 19.42
C ALA A 306 -1.89 -2.82 20.24
N GLU A 307 -1.44 -2.82 21.49
CA GLU A 307 -1.48 -1.64 22.34
C GLU A 307 -0.53 -0.56 21.83
N LEU A 308 -0.93 0.70 22.02
CA LEU A 308 -0.11 1.85 21.65
C LEU A 308 1.18 1.88 22.48
N PRO A 309 2.30 2.30 21.87
CA PRO A 309 3.48 2.59 22.63
C PRO A 309 3.24 3.81 23.54
N THR A 310 3.86 3.82 24.73
CA THR A 310 3.65 4.81 25.80
C THR A 310 3.63 6.25 25.28
N HIS A 311 4.60 6.64 24.46
CA HIS A 311 4.67 8.02 23.94
C HIS A 311 3.45 8.41 23.10
N PHE A 312 2.83 7.46 22.40
CA PHE A 312 1.65 7.74 21.59
C PHE A 312 0.40 7.82 22.46
N ALA A 313 0.24 6.86 23.37
CA ALA A 313 -0.88 6.87 24.33
C ALA A 313 -0.90 8.15 25.19
N GLU A 314 0.26 8.54 25.74
CA GLU A 314 0.42 9.79 26.49
C GLU A 314 0.09 11.03 25.65
N THR A 315 0.52 11.05 24.38
CA THR A 315 0.18 12.15 23.48
C THR A 315 -1.31 12.23 23.20
N LEU A 316 -2.00 11.11 22.97
CA LEU A 316 -3.47 11.11 22.79
C LEU A 316 -4.16 11.65 24.05
N ALA A 317 -3.76 11.19 25.23
CA ALA A 317 -4.30 11.67 26.51
C ALA A 317 -4.04 13.18 26.72
N THR A 318 -2.84 13.67 26.42
CA THR A 318 -2.48 15.10 26.49
C THR A 318 -3.34 15.97 25.58
N LEU A 319 -3.72 15.45 24.42
CA LEU A 319 -4.60 16.14 23.48
C LEU A 319 -6.09 15.95 23.75
N GLY A 320 -6.45 15.16 24.78
CA GLY A 320 -7.83 14.90 25.19
C GLY A 320 -8.55 13.85 24.35
N PHE A 321 -7.82 12.98 23.63
CA PHE A 321 -8.39 11.93 22.81
C PHE A 321 -8.63 10.65 23.63
N GLU A 322 -9.77 10.02 23.44
CA GLU A 322 -10.13 8.73 24.04
C GLU A 322 -9.87 7.57 23.07
N GLN A 323 -9.01 6.62 23.41
CA GLN A 323 -8.65 5.49 22.56
C GLN A 323 -9.86 4.67 22.11
N LEU A 324 -10.90 4.56 22.96
CA LEU A 324 -12.13 3.83 22.65
C LEU A 324 -12.82 4.36 21.38
N ALA A 325 -12.73 5.67 21.12
CA ALA A 325 -13.32 6.25 19.90
C ALA A 325 -12.75 5.65 18.62
N GLY A 326 -11.46 5.33 18.59
CA GLY A 326 -10.82 4.65 17.48
C GLY A 326 -11.16 3.16 17.39
N ASP A 327 -11.22 2.48 18.53
CA ASP A 327 -11.48 1.03 18.58
C ASP A 327 -12.93 0.66 18.22
N MET A 328 -13.87 1.56 18.41
CA MET A 328 -15.27 1.40 18.00
C MET A 328 -15.50 1.53 16.50
N LEU A 329 -14.51 2.02 15.75
CA LEU A 329 -14.67 2.16 14.32
C LEU A 329 -14.77 0.81 13.59
N PRO A 330 -15.74 0.64 12.67
CA PRO A 330 -15.89 -0.62 11.95
C PRO A 330 -14.67 -0.89 11.08
N LEU A 331 -14.18 -2.14 11.09
CA LEU A 331 -13.04 -2.58 10.29
C LEU A 331 -13.30 -2.44 8.78
N ASP A 332 -14.53 -2.75 8.37
CA ASP A 332 -14.97 -2.68 6.99
C ASP A 332 -15.75 -1.37 6.75
N ASN A 333 -15.00 -0.28 6.55
CA ASN A 333 -15.60 0.94 6.01
C ASN A 333 -15.57 0.83 4.48
N PRO A 334 -16.72 0.70 3.78
CA PRO A 334 -16.72 0.54 2.34
C PRO A 334 -16.10 1.76 1.65
N ASP A 335 -15.30 1.50 0.60
CA ASP A 335 -14.71 2.56 -0.24
C ASP A 335 -15.81 3.54 -0.64
N PRO A 336 -15.71 4.86 -0.35
CA PRO A 336 -16.75 5.83 -0.69
C PRO A 336 -17.17 5.77 -2.16
N ALA A 337 -16.23 5.59 -3.08
CA ALA A 337 -16.50 5.42 -4.50
C ALA A 337 -17.29 4.13 -4.78
N LYS A 338 -16.89 3.00 -4.18
CA LYS A 338 -17.62 1.73 -4.30
C LYS A 338 -18.96 1.75 -3.58
N SER A 339 -19.06 2.48 -2.47
CA SER A 339 -20.34 2.67 -1.75
C SER A 339 -21.32 3.44 -2.61
N LEU A 340 -20.90 4.50 -3.31
CA LEU A 340 -21.74 5.24 -4.26
C LEU A 340 -22.13 4.37 -5.46
N GLU A 341 -21.21 3.66 -6.08
CA GLU A 341 -21.53 2.72 -7.16
C GLU A 341 -22.50 1.62 -6.71
N THR A 342 -22.30 1.08 -5.52
CA THR A 342 -23.18 0.06 -4.96
C THR A 342 -24.56 0.63 -4.66
N LYS A 343 -24.66 1.85 -4.12
CA LYS A 343 -25.92 2.57 -3.92
C LYS A 343 -26.62 2.82 -5.25
N VAL A 344 -25.90 3.32 -6.26
CA VAL A 344 -26.45 3.55 -7.60
C VAL A 344 -26.94 2.24 -8.24
N LYS A 345 -26.16 1.16 -8.15
CA LYS A 345 -26.56 -0.18 -8.63
C LYS A 345 -27.80 -0.71 -7.90
N ARG A 346 -27.90 -0.51 -6.58
CA ARG A 346 -29.09 -0.92 -5.79
C ARG A 346 -30.32 -0.09 -6.16
N ILE A 347 -30.19 1.22 -6.34
CA ILE A 347 -31.31 2.09 -6.78
C ILE A 347 -31.72 1.71 -8.18
N ALA A 348 -30.81 1.48 -9.11
CA ALA A 348 -31.13 1.03 -10.47
C ALA A 348 -31.82 -0.35 -10.50
N ALA A 349 -31.36 -1.30 -9.67
CA ALA A 349 -31.99 -2.60 -9.52
C ALA A 349 -33.41 -2.50 -8.93
N ALA A 350 -33.60 -1.69 -7.89
CA ALA A 350 -34.92 -1.44 -7.29
C ALA A 350 -35.87 -0.76 -8.28
N ALA A 351 -35.39 0.22 -9.04
CA ALA A 351 -36.18 0.87 -10.11
C ALA A 351 -36.60 -0.12 -11.21
N LYS A 352 -35.68 -1.03 -11.60
CA LYS A 352 -35.98 -2.10 -12.58
C LYS A 352 -37.03 -3.06 -12.06
N THR A 353 -36.96 -3.45 -10.79
CA THR A 353 -37.94 -4.33 -10.13
C THR A 353 -39.29 -3.65 -10.03
N ALA A 354 -39.35 -2.38 -9.59
CA ALA A 354 -40.58 -1.60 -9.53
C ALA A 354 -41.24 -1.43 -10.92
N ARG A 355 -40.42 -1.21 -11.96
CA ARG A 355 -40.89 -1.12 -13.34
C ARG A 355 -41.46 -2.46 -13.84
N LYS A 356 -40.85 -3.59 -13.44
CA LYS A 356 -41.36 -4.94 -13.78
C LYS A 356 -42.66 -5.24 -13.05
N ALA A 357 -42.80 -4.86 -11.79
CA ALA A 357 -44.02 -5.01 -11.00
C ALA A 357 -45.18 -4.19 -11.61
N ARG A 358 -44.96 -2.91 -11.93
CA ARG A 358 -45.97 -2.04 -12.62
C ARG A 358 -46.36 -2.58 -13.98
N LYS A 359 -45.46 -3.25 -14.71
CA LYS A 359 -45.79 -3.89 -16.00
C LYS A 359 -46.61 -5.16 -15.80
N GLY A 360 -46.41 -5.90 -14.70
CA GLY A 360 -47.21 -7.04 -14.27
C GLY A 360 -48.62 -6.63 -13.88
N GLU A 361 -48.77 -5.56 -13.07
CA GLU A 361 -50.08 -5.02 -12.66
C GLU A 361 -50.90 -4.49 -13.86
N ARG A 362 -50.27 -3.87 -14.86
CA ARG A 362 -50.95 -3.46 -16.10
C ARG A 362 -51.41 -4.64 -16.91
N ARG A 363 -50.74 -5.79 -16.88
CA ARG A 363 -51.20 -7.02 -17.56
C ARG A 363 -52.31 -7.73 -16.80
N SER A 364 -52.33 -7.70 -15.46
CA SER A 364 -53.40 -8.28 -14.66
C SER A 364 -54.67 -7.44 -14.64
N ARG A 365 -54.63 -6.12 -14.86
CA ARG A 365 -55.79 -5.24 -15.03
C ARG A 365 -56.39 -5.28 -16.44
N GLY A 366 -55.78 -6.00 -17.38
CA GLY A 366 -56.25 -6.19 -18.75
C GLY A 366 -56.93 -7.53 -18.99
N ALA A 367 -57.46 -8.22 -17.97
CA ALA A 367 -58.32 -9.37 -18.17
C ALA A 367 -59.67 -8.86 -18.68
N PRO A 368 -60.23 -9.43 -19.75
CA PRO A 368 -61.51 -8.96 -20.33
C PRO A 368 -62.65 -9.24 -19.37
N THR A 369 -63.29 -8.18 -18.93
CA THR A 369 -64.67 -8.30 -18.43
C THR A 369 -65.51 -8.62 -19.64
N ASP A 370 -66.35 -9.67 -19.54
CA ASP A 370 -67.34 -10.00 -20.49
C ASP A 370 -68.37 -8.86 -20.64
N LEU A 371 -68.03 -7.90 -21.48
CA LEU A 371 -68.99 -6.91 -21.96
C LEU A 371 -69.43 -7.35 -23.38
N PRO A 372 -70.73 -7.50 -23.62
CA PRO A 372 -71.21 -7.83 -24.94
C PRO A 372 -70.78 -6.77 -25.95
N PRO A 373 -70.48 -7.13 -27.20
CA PRO A 373 -70.02 -6.21 -28.20
C PRO A 373 -71.02 -5.09 -28.44
N PRO A 374 -70.60 -3.82 -28.61
CA PRO A 374 -71.52 -2.72 -28.87
C PRO A 374 -72.24 -2.96 -30.17
N LYS A 375 -73.59 -2.92 -30.11
CA LYS A 375 -74.49 -3.04 -31.30
C LYS A 375 -74.13 -1.96 -32.32
N LYS A 376 -73.71 -2.38 -33.50
CA LYS A 376 -73.48 -1.48 -34.63
C LYS A 376 -74.72 -0.68 -34.91
N ARG A 377 -74.67 0.62 -34.72
CA ARG A 377 -75.73 1.56 -35.10
C ARG A 377 -75.78 1.64 -36.64
N ALA A 378 -76.91 1.20 -37.23
CA ALA A 378 -77.13 1.33 -38.68
C ALA A 378 -77.18 2.81 -39.05
N LEU A 379 -76.30 3.23 -39.97
CA LEU A 379 -76.31 4.57 -40.58
C LEU A 379 -77.59 4.74 -41.37
N LYS A 380 -78.30 5.84 -41.19
CA LYS A 380 -79.44 6.23 -41.99
C LYS A 380 -78.98 6.53 -43.40
N PRO A 381 -79.82 6.23 -44.44
CA PRO A 381 -79.43 6.53 -45.81
C PRO A 381 -79.28 8.05 -46.02
N GLY A 382 -78.06 8.45 -46.40
CA GLY A 382 -77.71 9.86 -46.71
C GLY A 382 -76.55 10.50 -45.91
N GLU A 383 -76.02 9.84 -44.90
CA GLU A 383 -74.98 10.40 -44.07
C GLU A 383 -73.60 9.98 -44.61
N LYS A 384 -72.76 10.94 -45.10
CA LYS A 384 -71.43 10.69 -45.60
C LYS A 384 -70.48 10.60 -44.41
N PRO A 385 -69.46 9.67 -44.41
CA PRO A 385 -68.46 9.54 -43.33
C PRO A 385 -67.57 10.78 -43.29
N ARG A 386 -67.45 11.39 -42.10
CA ARG A 386 -66.44 12.46 -41.84
C ARG A 386 -65.02 11.90 -41.94
N GLY A 387 -64.23 12.46 -42.85
CA GLY A 387 -62.82 12.12 -43.07
C GLY A 387 -62.02 12.37 -41.87
N SER A 388 -61.16 11.44 -41.54
CA SER A 388 -60.07 11.56 -40.54
C SER A 388 -59.03 12.50 -41.05
N ALA A 389 -58.75 13.54 -40.28
CA ALA A 389 -57.61 14.47 -40.52
C ALA A 389 -56.24 13.76 -40.37
N PRO A 390 -55.23 14.08 -41.17
CA PRO A 390 -53.93 13.41 -41.12
C PRO A 390 -53.14 13.86 -39.89
N GLY A 391 -52.66 12.88 -39.12
CA GLY A 391 -51.83 13.08 -37.99
C GLY A 391 -50.46 13.67 -38.39
N LYS A 392 -50.09 14.75 -37.74
CA LYS A 392 -48.77 15.37 -37.87
C LYS A 392 -47.70 14.43 -37.32
N ALA A 393 -46.79 13.99 -38.18
CA ALA A 393 -45.58 13.33 -37.81
C ALA A 393 -44.61 14.34 -37.13
N LEU A 394 -44.27 14.12 -35.87
CA LEU A 394 -43.21 14.84 -35.16
C LEU A 394 -41.88 14.18 -35.56
N ALA A 395 -41.14 14.89 -36.40
CA ALA A 395 -39.78 14.57 -36.76
C ALA A 395 -38.84 14.83 -35.55
N ASN A 396 -38.16 13.78 -35.08
CA ASN A 396 -37.04 13.88 -34.14
C ASN A 396 -35.84 14.54 -34.84
N LYS A 397 -35.57 15.78 -34.50
CA LYS A 397 -34.26 16.43 -34.81
C LYS A 397 -33.24 16.02 -33.75
N ALA A 398 -32.27 15.23 -34.15
CA ALA A 398 -31.02 15.06 -33.47
C ALA A 398 -30.20 16.37 -33.61
N GLY A 399 -30.05 17.08 -32.50
CA GLY A 399 -29.17 18.26 -32.44
C GLY A 399 -27.74 17.88 -32.12
N ALA A 400 -26.89 17.94 -33.11
CA ALA A 400 -25.43 17.93 -32.94
C ALA A 400 -24.99 19.30 -32.38
N ASN A 401 -24.44 19.32 -31.18
CA ASN A 401 -23.78 20.51 -30.65
C ASN A 401 -22.32 20.54 -31.10
N LYS A 402 -22.03 21.47 -32.00
CA LYS A 402 -20.71 21.89 -32.43
C LYS A 402 -19.99 22.65 -31.30
N ALA A 403 -18.72 22.33 -31.14
CA ALA A 403 -17.75 23.08 -30.40
C ALA A 403 -17.70 24.56 -30.86
N GLY A 404 -17.82 25.47 -29.92
CA GLY A 404 -17.52 26.89 -30.08
C GLY A 404 -16.20 27.23 -29.40
N ALA A 405 -15.16 27.42 -30.20
CA ALA A 405 -13.92 28.06 -29.81
C ALA A 405 -14.22 29.54 -29.48
N ASN A 406 -13.77 29.99 -28.33
CA ASN A 406 -13.68 31.44 -28.10
C ASN A 406 -12.24 31.81 -27.72
N LYS A 407 -11.75 32.77 -28.50
CA LYS A 407 -10.44 33.41 -28.51
C LYS A 407 -10.18 34.28 -27.27
N ALA A 408 -8.97 34.22 -26.85
CA ALA A 408 -8.06 35.28 -26.43
C ALA A 408 -8.65 36.61 -25.91
N GLY A 409 -8.28 36.92 -24.68
CA GLY A 409 -8.26 38.27 -24.12
C GLY A 409 -7.01 38.42 -23.27
N ALA A 410 -6.00 39.06 -23.86
CA ALA A 410 -4.77 39.44 -23.20
C ALA A 410 -5.05 40.47 -22.12
N ASN A 411 -4.42 40.35 -20.96
CA ASN A 411 -4.07 41.52 -20.17
C ASN A 411 -2.65 41.43 -19.63
N LYS A 412 -1.89 42.44 -20.03
CA LYS A 412 -0.50 42.70 -19.75
C LYS A 412 -0.29 43.16 -18.29
N ALA A 413 0.81 42.74 -17.75
CA ALA A 413 1.83 43.47 -17.00
C ALA A 413 1.41 44.17 -15.69
N LEU A 414 2.01 43.69 -14.60
CA LEU A 414 2.66 44.61 -13.66
C LEU A 414 3.93 43.94 -13.13
N ALA A 415 5.03 44.59 -13.51
CA ALA A 415 6.41 44.20 -13.25
C ALA A 415 6.85 44.57 -11.84
N ASN A 416 7.79 43.79 -11.31
CA ASN A 416 8.93 44.20 -10.51
C ASN A 416 8.74 45.16 -9.31
N ARG A 417 9.03 44.66 -8.13
CA ARG A 417 9.95 45.31 -7.19
C ARG A 417 10.55 44.31 -6.18
N ARG A 418 11.79 43.95 -6.38
CA ARG A 418 12.69 43.43 -5.33
C ARG A 418 13.11 44.57 -4.40
N PRO A 419 13.20 44.37 -3.09
CA PRO A 419 14.01 45.24 -2.22
C PRO A 419 15.41 44.62 -2.06
N GLN A 420 16.42 45.46 -2.21
CA GLN A 420 17.83 45.17 -1.92
C GLN A 420 18.13 45.24 -0.41
N PRO A 421 19.18 44.58 0.08
CA PRO A 421 19.55 44.59 1.50
C PRO A 421 20.33 45.84 1.88
N ARG A 422 19.96 46.45 3.02
CA ARG A 422 20.75 47.47 3.68
C ARG A 422 21.89 46.85 4.47
N LYS A 423 23.12 47.28 4.18
CA LYS A 423 24.31 47.16 5.02
C LYS A 423 24.12 48.00 6.30
N LYS A 424 24.35 47.41 7.44
CA LYS A 424 25.19 47.88 8.51
C LYS A 424 25.45 46.70 9.45
#